data_d0e06838441dd919148fe9d9c6bfdbf0
#
_entry.id   d0e06838441dd919148fe9d9c6bfdbf0
#
_cell.length_a   1.000
_cell.length_b   1.000
_cell.length_c   1.000
_cell.angle_alpha   90.00
_cell.angle_beta   90.00
_cell.angle_gamma   90.00
#
_symmetry.space_group_name_H-M   'P 1'
#
loop_
_entity.id
_entity.type
_entity.pdbx_description
1 polymer ?
#
loop_
_entity_poly.entity_id
_entity_poly.type
_entity_poly.pdbx_seq_one_letter_code
_entity_poly.pdbx_strand_id
1 'polypeptide(L)'
;MNITVRLADLPAADHGPAFERLLAEHALVLSPIDVQTLQVNLTKLCNQACRHCHVDASPARTEQLSSAHADRVLAILAGHPQITQLDLTGGAPELHADFERLVVGATTLGKHVMVRHNLTVQFDGHPKTGQSMAHLPAFFAEHRVEVISSLPCYGEKNTDTQRGKGVFEKSITALHRLNAVGYGQPDSGLMLTLVYNPLGPSLPPPQAQLEADYRRELAEHHGIVFSRLFTITNMPIHRFALHLRKNGQYERYMETLLAAFNPQAAENVMCRRLISVDHAGHLFDCDFNQQLGIAARDANGQAMTLDSFDHARLLNRAIRFERHCLGCTAGAGSSCGGALST
;
A
#
# COMPACT_ATOMS: atom_id res chain seq x y z
N MET A 1 -27.13 -5.29 -1.45
CA MET A 1 -26.79 -6.54 -2.14
C MET A 1 -25.28 -6.73 -2.05
N ASN A 2 -24.83 -7.64 -1.20
CA ASN A 2 -23.42 -8.00 -1.11
C ASN A 2 -23.07 -8.91 -2.29
N ILE A 3 -22.45 -8.34 -3.32
CA ILE A 3 -21.90 -9.15 -4.41
C ILE A 3 -20.52 -9.62 -3.95
N THR A 4 -20.44 -10.81 -3.41
CA THR A 4 -19.18 -11.53 -3.20
C THR A 4 -18.73 -12.04 -4.58
N VAL A 5 -17.92 -11.26 -5.28
CA VAL A 5 -17.28 -11.72 -6.52
C VAL A 5 -16.12 -12.62 -6.11
N ARG A 6 -16.17 -13.89 -6.50
CA ARG A 6 -15.07 -14.84 -6.30
C ARG A 6 -13.96 -14.51 -7.32
N LEU A 7 -12.70 -14.65 -6.91
CA LEU A 7 -11.55 -14.53 -7.84
C LEU A 7 -11.70 -15.37 -9.11
N ALA A 8 -12.41 -16.51 -9.00
CA ALA A 8 -12.71 -17.41 -10.12
C ALA A 8 -13.69 -16.81 -11.17
N ASP A 9 -14.43 -15.74 -10.82
CA ASP A 9 -15.38 -15.09 -11.72
C ASP A 9 -14.73 -13.93 -12.51
N LEU A 10 -13.46 -13.65 -12.24
CA LEU A 10 -12.66 -12.73 -13.06
C LEU A 10 -12.21 -13.50 -14.31
N PRO A 11 -12.39 -12.95 -15.53
CA PRO A 11 -11.78 -13.55 -16.69
C PRO A 11 -10.29 -13.70 -16.42
N ALA A 12 -9.73 -14.85 -16.83
CA ALA A 12 -8.30 -15.13 -16.71
C ALA A 12 -7.53 -13.87 -17.06
N ALA A 13 -6.58 -13.47 -16.18
CA ALA A 13 -5.73 -12.34 -16.46
C ALA A 13 -5.27 -12.49 -17.90
N ASP A 14 -5.49 -11.46 -18.71
CA ASP A 14 -5.04 -11.48 -20.11
C ASP A 14 -3.51 -11.46 -20.02
N HIS A 15 -2.94 -12.66 -19.94
CA HIS A 15 -1.50 -12.92 -19.78
C HIS A 15 -0.82 -12.52 -21.08
N GLY A 16 -0.74 -11.21 -21.30
CA GLY A 16 -0.13 -10.68 -22.49
C GLY A 16 1.33 -10.31 -22.23
N PRO A 17 2.23 -10.60 -23.18
CA PRO A 17 3.63 -10.15 -23.13
C PRO A 17 3.78 -8.63 -23.26
N ALA A 18 2.71 -7.85 -23.01
CA ALA A 18 2.64 -6.42 -23.29
C ALA A 18 3.65 -5.61 -22.45
N PHE A 19 3.79 -5.89 -21.15
CA PHE A 19 4.70 -5.11 -20.29
C PHE A 19 6.16 -5.49 -20.53
N GLU A 20 6.48 -6.78 -20.62
CA GLU A 20 7.84 -7.24 -20.91
C GLU A 20 8.32 -6.79 -22.31
N ARG A 21 7.41 -6.79 -23.30
CA ARG A 21 7.72 -6.24 -24.64
C ARG A 21 8.03 -4.74 -24.56
N LEU A 22 7.25 -3.99 -23.78
CA LEU A 22 7.45 -2.56 -23.57
C LEU A 22 8.80 -2.28 -22.90
N LEU A 23 9.20 -3.09 -21.91
CA LEU A 23 10.52 -3.00 -21.31
C LEU A 23 11.62 -3.26 -22.36
N ALA A 24 11.47 -4.27 -23.21
CA ALA A 24 12.43 -4.60 -24.26
C ALA A 24 12.53 -3.48 -25.32
N GLU A 25 11.42 -2.88 -25.73
CA GLU A 25 11.38 -1.73 -26.65
C GLU A 25 12.17 -0.52 -26.12
N HIS A 26 12.22 -0.36 -24.79
CA HIS A 26 12.97 0.68 -24.10
C HIS A 26 14.36 0.22 -23.60
N ALA A 27 14.81 -0.98 -23.96
CA ALA A 27 16.07 -1.59 -23.50
C ALA A 27 16.19 -1.65 -21.95
N LEU A 28 15.07 -1.82 -21.25
CA LEU A 28 15.01 -1.90 -19.78
C LEU A 28 15.08 -3.36 -19.31
N VAL A 29 15.93 -3.60 -18.31
CA VAL A 29 16.03 -4.87 -17.60
C VAL A 29 15.77 -4.59 -16.12
N LEU A 30 14.61 -5.01 -15.62
CA LEU A 30 14.22 -4.78 -14.24
C LEU A 30 14.48 -6.04 -13.41
N SER A 31 15.63 -6.07 -12.74
CA SER A 31 16.03 -7.11 -11.78
C SER A 31 15.96 -6.59 -10.35
N PRO A 32 15.91 -7.46 -9.33
CA PRO A 32 16.14 -7.06 -7.95
C PRO A 32 17.49 -6.35 -7.80
N ILE A 33 17.53 -5.27 -7.01
CA ILE A 33 18.76 -4.57 -6.69
C ILE A 33 19.21 -4.93 -5.28
N ASP A 34 18.27 -4.81 -4.33
CA ASP A 34 18.44 -5.12 -2.92
C ASP A 34 17.06 -5.22 -2.28
N VAL A 35 16.89 -6.10 -1.31
CA VAL A 35 15.63 -6.20 -0.56
C VAL A 35 15.81 -5.44 0.76
N GLN A 36 15.39 -4.18 0.74
CA GLN A 36 15.47 -3.27 1.88
C GLN A 36 14.18 -3.19 2.68
N THR A 37 13.04 -3.47 2.05
CA THR A 37 11.71 -3.37 2.65
C THR A 37 11.03 -4.73 2.70
N LEU A 38 10.64 -5.15 3.90
CA LEU A 38 9.70 -6.24 4.10
C LEU A 38 8.32 -5.63 4.34
N GLN A 39 7.42 -5.77 3.37
CA GLN A 39 6.04 -5.31 3.47
C GLN A 39 5.16 -6.48 3.90
N VAL A 40 4.39 -6.33 4.97
CA VAL A 40 3.59 -7.43 5.54
C VAL A 40 2.11 -7.04 5.57
N ASN A 41 1.31 -7.80 4.82
CA ASN A 41 -0.15 -7.71 4.84
C ASN A 41 -0.69 -8.53 6.01
N LEU A 42 -0.92 -7.87 7.15
CA LEU A 42 -1.31 -8.55 8.40
C LEU A 42 -2.71 -9.16 8.33
N THR A 43 -3.63 -8.48 7.65
CA THR A 43 -5.04 -8.89 7.61
C THR A 43 -5.77 -8.30 6.42
N LYS A 44 -6.85 -8.96 5.97
CA LYS A 44 -7.85 -8.33 5.09
C LYS A 44 -9.03 -7.74 5.86
N LEU A 45 -9.06 -7.87 7.19
CA LEU A 45 -10.06 -7.21 8.02
C LEU A 45 -9.85 -5.68 7.98
N CYS A 46 -10.93 -4.94 7.77
CA CYS A 46 -10.95 -3.49 7.78
C CYS A 46 -12.33 -3.01 8.27
N ASN A 47 -12.40 -1.88 8.93
CA ASN A 47 -13.68 -1.25 9.27
C ASN A 47 -14.37 -0.56 8.08
N GLN A 48 -13.70 -0.50 6.92
CA GLN A 48 -14.19 0.10 5.68
C GLN A 48 -14.21 -0.90 4.51
N ALA A 49 -14.98 -0.55 3.45
CA ALA A 49 -15.04 -1.28 2.18
C ALA A 49 -14.92 -0.31 0.99
N CYS A 50 -13.76 0.37 0.87
CA CYS A 50 -13.50 1.41 -0.12
C CYS A 50 -13.61 0.89 -1.56
N ARG A 51 -14.12 1.73 -2.49
CA ARG A 51 -14.34 1.34 -3.91
C ARG A 51 -13.06 1.02 -4.67
N HIS A 52 -11.96 1.71 -4.37
CA HIS A 52 -10.66 1.55 -5.01
C HIS A 52 -9.73 0.57 -4.30
N CYS A 53 -10.21 -0.15 -3.27
CA CYS A 53 -9.38 -1.03 -2.45
C CYS A 53 -8.79 -2.17 -3.30
N HIS A 54 -7.46 -2.16 -3.48
CA HIS A 54 -6.72 -3.19 -4.19
C HIS A 54 -6.53 -4.47 -3.36
N VAL A 55 -6.63 -4.38 -2.01
CA VAL A 55 -6.53 -5.52 -1.09
C VAL A 55 -7.84 -6.32 -1.04
N ASP A 56 -8.95 -5.73 -1.45
CA ASP A 56 -10.31 -6.26 -1.26
C ASP A 56 -10.67 -6.46 0.21
N ALA A 57 -10.21 -5.54 1.06
CA ALA A 57 -10.47 -5.55 2.49
C ALA A 57 -11.91 -5.13 2.83
N SER A 58 -12.46 -5.65 3.93
CA SER A 58 -13.78 -5.27 4.45
C SER A 58 -14.00 -5.77 5.88
N PRO A 59 -15.08 -5.33 6.58
CA PRO A 59 -15.44 -5.86 7.90
C PRO A 59 -15.81 -7.34 7.91
N ALA A 60 -16.16 -7.92 6.76
CA ALA A 60 -16.53 -9.33 6.63
C ALA A 60 -15.33 -10.26 6.47
N ARG A 61 -14.13 -9.73 6.23
CA ARG A 61 -12.93 -10.55 5.98
C ARG A 61 -12.40 -11.15 7.28
N THR A 62 -11.74 -12.30 7.13
CA THR A 62 -11.23 -13.08 8.27
C THR A 62 -9.78 -13.49 8.12
N GLU A 63 -9.18 -13.24 6.97
CA GLU A 63 -7.79 -13.58 6.68
C GLU A 63 -6.87 -12.75 7.57
N GLN A 64 -5.99 -13.44 8.29
CA GLN A 64 -5.02 -12.85 9.22
C GLN A 64 -3.72 -13.62 9.20
N LEU A 65 -2.61 -12.93 9.36
CA LEU A 65 -1.29 -13.53 9.57
C LEU A 65 -1.31 -14.30 10.90
N SER A 66 -0.70 -15.48 10.93
CA SER A 66 -0.57 -16.22 12.19
C SER A 66 0.49 -15.60 13.11
N SER A 67 0.37 -15.79 14.43
CA SER A 67 1.41 -15.34 15.38
C SER A 67 2.76 -16.02 15.11
N ALA A 68 2.78 -17.26 14.63
CA ALA A 68 4.00 -17.95 14.21
C ALA A 68 4.68 -17.23 13.01
N HIS A 69 3.89 -16.78 12.04
CA HIS A 69 4.43 -15.98 10.93
C HIS A 69 4.90 -14.59 11.40
N ALA A 70 4.22 -13.97 12.38
CA ALA A 70 4.69 -12.72 12.98
C ALA A 70 6.04 -12.91 13.69
N ASP A 71 6.25 -14.03 14.42
CA ASP A 71 7.56 -14.39 14.98
C ASP A 71 8.61 -14.59 13.89
N ARG A 72 8.23 -15.24 12.79
CA ARG A 72 9.14 -15.44 11.66
C ARG A 72 9.53 -14.11 10.99
N VAL A 73 8.62 -13.15 10.87
CA VAL A 73 8.91 -11.79 10.38
C VAL A 73 9.98 -11.13 11.26
N LEU A 74 9.82 -11.15 12.59
CA LEU A 74 10.80 -10.57 13.51
C LEU A 74 12.16 -11.30 13.43
N ALA A 75 12.17 -12.62 13.33
CA ALA A 75 13.38 -13.41 13.16
C ALA A 75 14.12 -13.06 11.84
N ILE A 76 13.39 -12.85 10.73
CA ILE A 76 13.96 -12.41 9.46
C ILE A 76 14.59 -11.03 9.62
N LEU A 77 13.90 -10.07 10.24
CA LEU A 77 14.40 -8.72 10.46
C LEU A 77 15.67 -8.72 11.34
N ALA A 78 15.73 -9.57 12.36
CA ALA A 78 16.89 -9.73 13.23
C ALA A 78 18.10 -10.35 12.49
N GLY A 79 17.86 -11.36 11.66
CA GLY A 79 18.90 -12.08 10.92
C GLY A 79 19.40 -11.36 9.66
N HIS A 80 18.70 -10.30 9.19
CA HIS A 80 19.01 -9.62 7.93
C HIS A 80 19.11 -8.10 8.13
N PRO A 81 20.27 -7.58 8.55
CA PRO A 81 20.46 -6.13 8.79
C PRO A 81 20.23 -5.26 7.55
N GLN A 82 20.42 -5.80 6.36
CA GLN A 82 20.15 -5.12 5.07
C GLN A 82 18.65 -4.83 4.85
N ILE A 83 17.74 -5.58 5.47
CA ILE A 83 16.32 -5.23 5.53
C ILE A 83 16.18 -4.16 6.60
N THR A 84 16.07 -2.92 6.16
CA THR A 84 16.06 -1.74 7.05
C THR A 84 14.67 -1.26 7.40
N GLN A 85 13.66 -1.72 6.65
CA GLN A 85 12.29 -1.21 6.74
C GLN A 85 11.27 -2.34 6.91
N LEU A 86 10.31 -2.14 7.81
CA LEU A 86 9.10 -2.94 7.93
C LEU A 86 7.89 -2.07 7.55
N ASP A 87 7.14 -2.45 6.51
CA ASP A 87 5.93 -1.76 6.06
C ASP A 87 4.70 -2.61 6.41
N LEU A 88 3.97 -2.23 7.45
CA LEU A 88 2.77 -2.93 7.91
C LEU A 88 1.55 -2.41 7.17
N THR A 89 0.89 -3.31 6.44
CA THR A 89 -0.23 -2.99 5.55
C THR A 89 -1.33 -4.06 5.61
N GLY A 90 -2.28 -3.98 4.69
CA GLY A 90 -3.38 -4.93 4.55
C GLY A 90 -4.73 -4.22 4.45
N GLY A 91 -5.72 -4.68 5.20
CA GLY A 91 -7.00 -3.99 5.40
C GLY A 91 -6.82 -2.76 6.29
N ALA A 92 -6.93 -2.99 7.60
CA ALA A 92 -6.47 -2.06 8.64
C ALA A 92 -5.48 -2.86 9.52
N PRO A 93 -4.17 -2.71 9.31
CA PRO A 93 -3.16 -3.56 9.95
C PRO A 93 -3.21 -3.49 11.47
N GLU A 94 -3.59 -2.36 12.04
CA GLU A 94 -3.76 -2.12 13.47
C GLU A 94 -4.87 -2.95 14.13
N LEU A 95 -5.75 -3.58 13.35
CA LEU A 95 -6.75 -4.52 13.84
C LEU A 95 -6.20 -5.94 14.08
N HIS A 96 -4.94 -6.19 13.72
CA HIS A 96 -4.31 -7.48 13.93
C HIS A 96 -3.77 -7.62 15.36
N ALA A 97 -3.98 -8.76 16.00
CA ALA A 97 -3.59 -8.98 17.39
C ALA A 97 -2.09 -8.80 17.66
N ASP A 98 -1.23 -9.17 16.69
CA ASP A 98 0.22 -9.05 16.79
C ASP A 98 0.78 -7.71 16.24
N PHE A 99 -0.09 -6.76 15.88
CA PHE A 99 0.33 -5.50 15.29
C PHE A 99 1.33 -4.72 16.16
N GLU A 100 0.95 -4.46 17.42
CA GLU A 100 1.80 -3.71 18.35
C GLU A 100 3.10 -4.45 18.66
N ARG A 101 3.04 -5.78 18.80
CA ARG A 101 4.21 -6.63 19.01
C ARG A 101 5.20 -6.54 17.83
N LEU A 102 4.71 -6.51 16.61
CA LEU A 102 5.56 -6.33 15.43
C LEU A 102 6.20 -4.95 15.37
N VAL A 103 5.46 -3.90 15.71
CA VAL A 103 5.99 -2.53 15.79
C VAL A 103 7.10 -2.46 16.84
N VAL A 104 6.83 -2.88 18.07
CA VAL A 104 7.81 -2.86 19.19
C VAL A 104 9.04 -3.69 18.86
N GLY A 105 8.84 -4.93 18.36
CA GLY A 105 9.94 -5.82 18.01
C GLY A 105 10.83 -5.25 16.90
N ALA A 106 10.24 -4.70 15.85
CA ALA A 106 11.00 -4.14 14.73
C ALA A 106 11.74 -2.85 15.11
N THR A 107 11.10 -1.95 15.88
CA THR A 107 11.77 -0.73 16.37
C THR A 107 12.89 -1.04 17.34
N THR A 108 12.75 -2.05 18.21
CA THR A 108 13.82 -2.55 19.09
C THR A 108 15.01 -3.09 18.30
N LEU A 109 14.77 -3.67 17.12
CA LEU A 109 15.82 -4.11 16.18
C LEU A 109 16.42 -2.95 15.37
N GLY A 110 16.03 -1.69 15.64
CA GLY A 110 16.50 -0.51 14.92
C GLY A 110 15.95 -0.38 13.49
N LYS A 111 14.87 -1.10 13.16
CA LYS A 111 14.24 -1.01 11.84
C LYS A 111 13.32 0.21 11.77
N HIS A 112 13.28 0.85 10.60
CA HIS A 112 12.27 1.87 10.31
C HIS A 112 10.92 1.20 10.09
N VAL A 113 9.92 1.56 10.90
CA VAL A 113 8.58 0.99 10.81
C VAL A 113 7.64 1.99 10.15
N MET A 114 6.98 1.55 9.08
CA MET A 114 5.90 2.28 8.40
C MET A 114 4.58 1.55 8.62
N VAL A 115 3.50 2.29 8.83
CA VAL A 115 2.15 1.74 8.95
C VAL A 115 1.21 2.41 7.96
N ARG A 116 0.52 1.59 7.15
CA ARG A 116 -0.57 2.04 6.26
C ARG A 116 -1.85 2.22 7.07
N HIS A 117 -1.85 3.28 7.90
CA HIS A 117 -2.86 3.54 8.91
C HIS A 117 -4.23 3.93 8.31
N ASN A 118 -5.28 3.26 8.77
CA ASN A 118 -6.65 3.66 8.49
C ASN A 118 -7.16 4.64 9.57
N LEU A 119 -7.19 5.93 9.25
CA LEU A 119 -7.53 7.01 10.18
C LEU A 119 -8.82 6.77 10.98
N THR A 120 -9.86 6.18 10.36
CA THR A 120 -11.16 6.02 11.00
C THR A 120 -11.18 4.93 12.07
N VAL A 121 -10.20 4.02 12.09
CA VAL A 121 -10.06 2.98 13.12
C VAL A 121 -9.93 3.58 14.53
N GLN A 122 -9.34 4.77 14.66
CA GLN A 122 -9.22 5.48 15.94
C GLN A 122 -10.58 5.77 16.62
N PHE A 123 -11.66 5.81 15.84
CA PHE A 123 -13.04 6.07 16.31
C PHE A 123 -13.91 4.83 16.24
N ASP A 124 -13.83 4.10 15.13
CA ASP A 124 -14.70 2.94 14.89
C ASP A 124 -14.26 1.72 15.71
N GLY A 125 -12.96 1.67 16.09
CA GLY A 125 -12.40 0.54 16.80
C GLY A 125 -12.37 -0.75 15.98
N HIS A 126 -12.18 -1.86 16.67
CA HIS A 126 -12.15 -3.18 16.06
C HIS A 126 -13.56 -3.67 15.73
N PRO A 127 -13.90 -3.94 14.43
CA PRO A 127 -15.29 -4.16 14.00
C PRO A 127 -15.94 -5.44 14.56
N LYS A 128 -15.14 -6.39 15.06
CA LYS A 128 -15.65 -7.65 15.61
C LYS A 128 -15.64 -7.70 17.15
N THR A 129 -14.67 -7.05 17.79
CA THR A 129 -14.52 -7.11 19.26
C THR A 129 -14.98 -5.85 19.97
N GLY A 130 -15.15 -4.74 19.24
CA GLY A 130 -15.44 -3.43 19.82
C GLY A 130 -14.25 -2.77 20.54
N GLN A 131 -13.06 -3.36 20.49
CA GLN A 131 -11.86 -2.81 21.13
C GLN A 131 -11.56 -1.41 20.59
N SER A 132 -11.35 -0.45 21.52
CA SER A 132 -10.96 0.91 21.16
C SER A 132 -9.54 0.97 20.61
N MET A 133 -9.34 1.75 19.55
CA MET A 133 -8.05 2.04 18.95
C MET A 133 -7.63 3.50 19.16
N ALA A 134 -8.22 4.18 20.13
CA ALA A 134 -7.96 5.59 20.40
C ALA A 134 -6.54 5.88 20.90
N HIS A 135 -5.83 4.87 21.40
CA HIS A 135 -4.44 4.96 21.88
C HIS A 135 -3.39 5.02 20.78
N LEU A 136 -3.73 4.64 19.54
CA LEU A 136 -2.78 4.50 18.43
C LEU A 136 -1.92 5.74 18.15
N PRO A 137 -2.42 6.99 18.18
CA PRO A 137 -1.56 8.15 17.95
C PRO A 137 -0.40 8.25 18.95
N ALA A 138 -0.65 8.01 20.24
CA ALA A 138 0.38 8.02 21.27
C ALA A 138 1.36 6.85 21.11
N PHE A 139 0.85 5.64 20.83
CA PHE A 139 1.65 4.45 20.55
C PHE A 139 2.57 4.66 19.35
N PHE A 140 2.05 5.20 18.23
CA PHE A 140 2.87 5.50 17.06
C PHE A 140 3.98 6.51 17.37
N ALA A 141 3.68 7.57 18.13
CA ALA A 141 4.65 8.58 18.50
C ALA A 141 5.76 8.00 19.41
N GLU A 142 5.40 7.18 20.41
CA GLU A 142 6.33 6.52 21.31
C GLU A 142 7.34 5.66 20.54
N HIS A 143 6.88 4.90 19.55
CA HIS A 143 7.71 4.03 18.74
C HIS A 143 8.23 4.67 17.44
N ARG A 144 8.02 5.99 17.25
CA ARG A 144 8.48 6.77 16.08
C ARG A 144 8.09 6.14 14.75
N VAL A 145 6.90 5.55 14.69
CA VAL A 145 6.35 4.90 13.49
C VAL A 145 6.07 5.95 12.42
N GLU A 146 6.48 5.74 11.18
CA GLU A 146 6.00 6.54 10.05
C GLU A 146 4.55 6.20 9.75
N VAL A 147 3.65 7.19 9.87
CA VAL A 147 2.23 7.03 9.59
C VAL A 147 1.93 7.43 8.15
N ILE A 148 1.44 6.47 7.35
CA ILE A 148 1.02 6.69 5.97
C ILE A 148 -0.48 6.46 5.89
N SER A 149 -1.25 7.51 5.56
CA SER A 149 -2.71 7.47 5.62
C SER A 149 -3.36 7.98 4.35
N SER A 150 -4.40 7.28 3.90
CA SER A 150 -5.17 7.68 2.73
C SER A 150 -6.13 8.83 3.05
N LEU A 151 -5.90 9.97 2.41
CA LEU A 151 -6.84 11.07 2.31
C LEU A 151 -6.95 11.44 0.83
N PRO A 152 -7.84 10.79 0.06
CA PRO A 152 -7.84 10.87 -1.41
C PRO A 152 -8.23 12.25 -1.95
N CYS A 153 -8.75 13.13 -1.10
CA CYS A 153 -8.97 14.54 -1.41
C CYS A 153 -8.98 15.36 -0.13
N TYR A 154 -8.58 16.62 -0.20
CA TYR A 154 -8.73 17.60 0.89
C TYR A 154 -10.18 18.08 1.06
N GLY A 155 -11.13 17.59 0.25
CA GLY A 155 -12.56 17.92 0.33
C GLY A 155 -13.42 16.69 0.66
N GLU A 156 -14.49 16.93 1.42
CA GLU A 156 -15.42 15.89 1.92
C GLU A 156 -16.02 15.06 0.79
N LYS A 157 -16.65 15.71 -0.22
CA LYS A 157 -17.40 15.05 -1.27
C LYS A 157 -16.60 13.95 -1.98
N ASN A 158 -15.36 14.22 -2.31
CA ASN A 158 -14.51 13.31 -3.05
C ASN A 158 -14.01 12.15 -2.16
N THR A 159 -13.61 12.46 -0.94
CA THR A 159 -13.17 11.46 0.04
C THR A 159 -14.29 10.51 0.40
N ASP A 160 -15.47 11.02 0.71
CA ASP A 160 -16.63 10.22 1.08
C ASP A 160 -17.15 9.38 -0.10
N THR A 161 -17.06 9.88 -1.33
CA THR A 161 -17.40 9.10 -2.53
C THR A 161 -16.53 7.87 -2.70
N GLN A 162 -15.25 7.94 -2.37
CA GLN A 162 -14.31 6.82 -2.49
C GLN A 162 -14.35 5.87 -1.29
N ARG A 163 -14.45 6.41 -0.08
CA ARG A 163 -14.20 5.69 1.16
C ARG A 163 -15.45 5.40 1.99
N GLY A 164 -16.52 6.18 1.81
CA GLY A 164 -17.76 6.06 2.54
C GLY A 164 -18.18 7.37 3.22
N LYS A 165 -19.47 7.50 3.50
CA LYS A 165 -20.03 8.70 4.11
C LYS A 165 -19.47 8.96 5.51
N GLY A 166 -19.06 10.20 5.80
CA GLY A 166 -18.52 10.66 7.08
C GLY A 166 -17.06 10.25 7.32
N VAL A 167 -16.40 9.63 6.33
CA VAL A 167 -14.98 9.26 6.45
C VAL A 167 -14.08 10.48 6.44
N PHE A 168 -14.44 11.54 5.70
CA PHE A 168 -13.66 12.78 5.69
C PHE A 168 -13.59 13.40 7.07
N GLU A 169 -14.71 13.65 7.72
CA GLU A 169 -14.80 14.27 9.05
C GLU A 169 -13.99 13.47 10.10
N LYS A 170 -14.18 12.14 10.13
CA LYS A 170 -13.39 11.26 11.00
C LYS A 170 -11.89 11.33 10.68
N SER A 171 -11.53 11.42 9.41
CA SER A 171 -10.13 11.54 8.99
C SER A 171 -9.50 12.84 9.46
N ILE A 172 -10.19 13.98 9.31
CA ILE A 172 -9.75 15.27 9.81
C ILE A 172 -9.52 15.23 11.33
N THR A 173 -10.48 14.67 12.08
CA THR A 173 -10.35 14.54 13.54
C THR A 173 -9.19 13.60 13.93
N ALA A 174 -8.96 12.51 13.19
CA ALA A 174 -7.83 11.61 13.43
C ALA A 174 -6.47 12.29 13.14
N LEU A 175 -6.41 13.10 12.09
CA LEU A 175 -5.21 13.88 11.76
C LEU A 175 -4.89 14.91 12.85
N HIS A 176 -5.90 15.56 13.43
CA HIS A 176 -5.70 16.42 14.62
C HIS A 176 -5.09 15.67 15.80
N ARG A 177 -5.54 14.43 16.08
CA ARG A 177 -4.95 13.61 17.15
C ARG A 177 -3.49 13.27 16.86
N LEU A 178 -3.14 12.97 15.59
CA LEU A 178 -1.76 12.73 15.19
C LEU A 178 -0.92 14.01 15.30
N ASN A 179 -1.43 15.17 14.84
CA ASN A 179 -0.72 16.44 14.99
C ASN A 179 -0.51 16.81 16.46
N ALA A 180 -1.47 16.51 17.35
CA ALA A 180 -1.36 16.80 18.79
C ALA A 180 -0.21 16.04 19.49
N VAL A 181 0.17 14.86 18.96
CA VAL A 181 1.32 14.09 19.46
C VAL A 181 2.61 14.34 18.66
N GLY A 182 2.62 15.33 17.76
CA GLY A 182 3.80 15.81 17.04
C GLY A 182 3.93 15.36 15.59
N TYR A 183 3.05 14.53 15.05
CA TYR A 183 3.10 14.12 13.64
C TYR A 183 2.94 15.30 12.69
N GLY A 184 3.75 15.33 11.62
CA GLY A 184 3.72 16.40 10.62
C GLY A 184 4.27 17.74 11.09
N GLN A 185 4.57 17.88 12.39
CA GLN A 185 5.15 19.10 12.94
C GLN A 185 6.62 19.27 12.53
N PRO A 186 7.09 20.49 12.26
CA PRO A 186 8.51 20.74 12.05
C PRO A 186 9.34 20.18 13.21
N ASP A 187 10.51 19.64 12.91
CA ASP A 187 11.53 19.20 13.87
C ASP A 187 11.11 18.06 14.83
N SER A 188 9.87 17.56 14.77
CA SER A 188 9.44 16.43 15.59
C SER A 188 10.09 15.10 15.18
N GLY A 189 10.43 14.96 13.91
CA GLY A 189 10.88 13.73 13.29
C GLY A 189 9.78 12.64 13.21
N LEU A 190 8.52 12.98 13.51
CA LEU A 190 7.36 12.10 13.38
C LEU A 190 6.69 12.32 12.02
N MET A 191 6.95 11.40 11.10
CA MET A 191 6.54 11.52 9.71
C MET A 191 5.06 11.14 9.53
N LEU A 192 4.26 12.10 9.03
CA LEU A 192 2.89 11.90 8.58
C LEU A 192 2.83 12.06 7.06
N THR A 193 2.59 10.97 6.38
CA THR A 193 2.44 10.94 4.92
C THR A 193 0.98 10.76 4.55
N LEU A 194 0.43 11.67 3.75
CA LEU A 194 -0.90 11.52 3.18
C LEU A 194 -0.82 10.86 1.82
N VAL A 195 -1.87 10.12 1.45
CA VAL A 195 -1.95 9.42 0.16
C VAL A 195 -3.17 9.91 -0.61
N TYR A 196 -2.92 10.43 -1.81
CA TYR A 196 -3.92 10.77 -2.80
C TYR A 196 -4.13 9.65 -3.80
N ASN A 197 -5.39 9.41 -4.17
CA ASN A 197 -5.79 8.58 -5.30
C ASN A 197 -6.81 9.32 -6.16
N PRO A 198 -6.74 9.27 -7.50
CA PRO A 198 -7.76 9.81 -8.39
C PRO A 198 -9.15 9.21 -8.13
N LEU A 199 -10.22 9.98 -8.39
CA LEU A 199 -11.60 9.49 -8.25
C LEU A 199 -11.99 8.40 -9.26
N GLY A 200 -11.29 8.33 -10.39
CA GLY A 200 -11.66 7.47 -11.49
C GLY A 200 -10.46 7.00 -12.32
N PRO A 201 -10.68 6.64 -13.59
CA PRO A 201 -9.66 6.13 -14.50
C PRO A 201 -8.81 7.27 -15.08
N SER A 202 -8.13 8.01 -14.25
CA SER A 202 -7.22 9.09 -14.62
C SER A 202 -5.88 8.96 -13.91
N LEU A 203 -4.85 9.54 -14.48
CA LEU A 203 -3.56 9.67 -13.82
C LEU A 203 -3.62 10.78 -12.75
N PRO A 204 -2.82 10.68 -11.68
CA PRO A 204 -2.64 11.76 -10.74
C PRO A 204 -2.04 13.01 -11.43
N PRO A 205 -2.35 14.23 -10.96
CA PRO A 205 -1.61 15.41 -11.34
C PRO A 205 -0.17 15.36 -10.77
N PRO A 206 0.72 16.28 -11.19
CA PRO A 206 2.08 16.36 -10.65
C PRO A 206 2.07 16.44 -9.11
N GLN A 207 2.83 15.57 -8.46
CA GLN A 207 2.80 15.40 -7.00
C GLN A 207 3.12 16.70 -6.25
N ALA A 208 4.15 17.44 -6.68
CA ALA A 208 4.56 18.67 -6.00
C ALA A 208 3.46 19.74 -6.00
N GLN A 209 2.76 19.91 -7.12
CA GLN A 209 1.65 20.86 -7.22
C GLN A 209 0.49 20.45 -6.32
N LEU A 210 0.11 19.16 -6.38
CA LEU A 210 -0.97 18.62 -5.55
C LEU A 210 -0.63 18.71 -4.06
N GLU A 211 0.63 18.44 -3.67
CA GLU A 211 1.08 18.58 -2.29
C GLU A 211 0.96 20.02 -1.81
N ALA A 212 1.32 21.01 -2.63
CA ALA A 212 1.15 22.42 -2.30
C ALA A 212 -0.33 22.79 -2.06
N ASP A 213 -1.23 22.27 -2.90
CA ASP A 213 -2.68 22.46 -2.71
C ASP A 213 -3.17 21.80 -1.42
N TYR A 214 -2.76 20.54 -1.14
CA TYR A 214 -3.10 19.87 0.12
C TYR A 214 -2.61 20.63 1.35
N ARG A 215 -1.38 21.16 1.31
CA ARG A 215 -0.81 21.96 2.42
C ARG A 215 -1.64 23.20 2.68
N ARG A 216 -1.97 23.95 1.63
CA ARG A 216 -2.79 25.16 1.74
C ARG A 216 -4.19 24.83 2.27
N GLU A 217 -4.92 23.97 1.60
CA GLU A 217 -6.31 23.66 1.93
C GLU A 217 -6.47 23.06 3.35
N LEU A 218 -5.61 22.11 3.71
CA LEU A 218 -5.69 21.47 5.03
C LEU A 218 -5.25 22.40 6.15
N ALA A 219 -4.26 23.26 5.93
CA ALA A 219 -3.85 24.26 6.93
C ALA A 219 -4.89 25.36 7.12
N GLU A 220 -5.39 25.96 6.02
CA GLU A 220 -6.33 27.08 6.08
C GLU A 220 -7.71 26.67 6.61
N HIS A 221 -8.22 25.53 6.19
CA HIS A 221 -9.58 25.11 6.54
C HIS A 221 -9.68 24.18 7.76
N HIS A 222 -8.59 23.50 8.08
CA HIS A 222 -8.61 22.48 9.13
C HIS A 222 -7.45 22.56 10.12
N GLY A 223 -6.49 23.48 9.95
CA GLY A 223 -5.33 23.59 10.85
C GLY A 223 -4.45 22.35 10.92
N ILE A 224 -4.47 21.51 9.87
CA ILE A 224 -3.73 20.24 9.80
C ILE A 224 -2.40 20.47 9.08
N VAL A 225 -1.35 19.86 9.64
CA VAL A 225 -0.02 19.80 9.03
C VAL A 225 0.36 18.33 8.76
N PHE A 226 1.16 18.12 7.71
CA PHE A 226 1.66 16.80 7.34
C PHE A 226 3.05 16.92 6.71
N SER A 227 3.81 15.81 6.68
CA SER A 227 5.20 15.81 6.22
C SER A 227 5.31 15.78 4.69
N ARG A 228 4.54 14.92 4.02
CA ARG A 228 4.56 14.75 2.56
C ARG A 228 3.28 14.15 2.01
N LEU A 229 3.06 14.30 0.70
CA LEU A 229 1.97 13.68 -0.03
C LEU A 229 2.52 12.61 -0.99
N PHE A 230 1.93 11.43 -0.99
CA PHE A 230 2.11 10.45 -2.05
C PHE A 230 0.95 10.49 -3.02
N THR A 231 1.24 10.46 -4.31
CA THR A 231 0.24 10.29 -5.36
C THR A 231 0.29 8.85 -5.87
N ILE A 232 -0.82 8.15 -5.77
CA ILE A 232 -0.91 6.75 -6.17
C ILE A 232 -2.00 6.59 -7.24
N THR A 233 -1.60 6.05 -8.39
CA THR A 233 -2.50 5.65 -9.48
C THR A 233 -3.43 4.53 -9.00
N ASN A 234 -4.71 4.58 -9.37
CA ASN A 234 -5.61 3.49 -9.08
C ASN A 234 -5.22 2.24 -9.88
N MET A 235 -4.84 1.17 -9.16
CA MET A 235 -4.48 -0.09 -9.82
C MET A 235 -5.68 -0.76 -10.47
N PRO A 236 -5.59 -1.18 -11.74
CA PRO A 236 -6.69 -1.81 -12.48
C PRO A 236 -6.90 -3.28 -12.07
N ILE A 237 -7.01 -3.53 -10.76
CA ILE A 237 -7.20 -4.85 -10.15
C ILE A 237 -8.40 -4.84 -9.18
N HIS A 238 -8.90 -5.99 -8.80
CA HIS A 238 -9.98 -6.20 -7.84
C HIS A 238 -11.19 -5.27 -8.04
N ARG A 239 -11.65 -4.58 -6.97
CA ARG A 239 -12.87 -3.74 -7.00
C ARG A 239 -12.80 -2.64 -8.04
N PHE A 240 -11.63 -2.04 -8.23
CA PHE A 240 -11.48 -0.99 -9.23
C PHE A 240 -11.58 -1.54 -10.65
N ALA A 241 -10.92 -2.66 -10.94
CA ALA A 241 -11.07 -3.35 -12.24
C ALA A 241 -12.50 -3.76 -12.52
N LEU A 242 -13.22 -4.30 -11.52
CA LEU A 242 -14.64 -4.63 -11.63
C LEU A 242 -15.48 -3.40 -11.92
N HIS A 243 -15.23 -2.29 -11.23
CA HIS A 243 -15.91 -1.03 -11.49
C HIS A 243 -15.69 -0.54 -12.92
N LEU A 244 -14.44 -0.56 -13.39
CA LEU A 244 -14.08 -0.16 -14.75
C LEU A 244 -14.76 -1.04 -15.80
N ARG A 245 -14.74 -2.37 -15.63
CA ARG A 245 -15.39 -3.32 -16.55
C ARG A 245 -16.89 -3.12 -16.60
N LYS A 246 -17.54 -2.97 -15.44
CA LYS A 246 -18.99 -2.69 -15.35
C LYS A 246 -19.40 -1.43 -16.10
N ASN A 247 -18.51 -0.45 -16.17
CA ASN A 247 -18.78 0.83 -16.86
C ASN A 247 -18.17 0.89 -18.29
N GLY A 248 -17.62 -0.21 -18.81
CA GLY A 248 -16.99 -0.26 -20.13
C GLY A 248 -15.72 0.60 -20.26
N GLN A 249 -15.04 0.89 -19.15
CA GLN A 249 -13.90 1.83 -19.07
C GLN A 249 -12.53 1.12 -18.94
N TYR A 250 -12.51 -0.21 -18.77
CA TYR A 250 -11.28 -0.93 -18.44
C TYR A 250 -10.23 -0.81 -19.53
N GLU A 251 -10.57 -1.12 -20.79
CA GLU A 251 -9.61 -1.07 -21.90
C GLU A 251 -9.11 0.34 -22.16
N ARG A 252 -10.01 1.33 -22.15
CA ARG A 252 -9.62 2.74 -22.27
C ARG A 252 -8.66 3.19 -21.17
N TYR A 253 -8.86 2.72 -19.94
CA TYR A 253 -7.95 3.03 -18.87
C TYR A 253 -6.57 2.36 -19.06
N MET A 254 -6.56 1.10 -19.49
CA MET A 254 -5.31 0.41 -19.83
C MET A 254 -4.55 1.09 -20.97
N GLU A 255 -5.24 1.59 -21.99
CA GLU A 255 -4.67 2.40 -23.07
C GLU A 255 -4.07 3.72 -22.52
N THR A 256 -4.76 4.39 -21.58
CA THR A 256 -4.26 5.59 -20.92
C THR A 256 -2.96 5.31 -20.17
N LEU A 257 -2.90 4.21 -19.42
CA LEU A 257 -1.70 3.81 -18.68
C LEU A 257 -0.54 3.47 -19.64
N LEU A 258 -0.83 2.74 -20.72
CA LEU A 258 0.17 2.38 -21.74
C LEU A 258 0.73 3.61 -22.46
N ALA A 259 -0.14 4.52 -22.90
CA ALA A 259 0.26 5.75 -23.58
C ALA A 259 1.11 6.68 -22.70
N ALA A 260 0.98 6.56 -21.38
CA ALA A 260 1.71 7.34 -20.40
C ALA A 260 2.92 6.58 -19.80
N PHE A 261 3.34 5.46 -20.39
CA PHE A 261 4.50 4.70 -19.90
C PHE A 261 5.74 5.59 -19.79
N ASN A 262 6.40 5.52 -18.63
CA ASN A 262 7.58 6.32 -18.33
C ASN A 262 8.75 5.39 -17.97
N PRO A 263 9.80 5.33 -18.83
CA PRO A 263 10.99 4.51 -18.58
C PRO A 263 11.70 4.83 -17.26
N GLN A 264 11.79 6.12 -16.88
CA GLN A 264 12.42 6.52 -15.63
C GLN A 264 11.63 6.01 -14.41
N ALA A 265 10.30 6.03 -14.47
CA ALA A 265 9.47 5.46 -13.43
C ALA A 265 9.64 3.94 -13.36
N ALA A 266 9.78 3.26 -14.51
CA ALA A 266 10.02 1.81 -14.57
C ALA A 266 11.33 1.40 -13.88
N GLU A 267 12.41 2.16 -14.01
CA GLU A 267 13.68 1.90 -13.34
C GLU A 267 13.61 1.97 -11.80
N ASN A 268 12.61 2.68 -11.27
CA ASN A 268 12.45 2.94 -9.84
C ASN A 268 11.30 2.18 -9.18
N VAL A 269 10.71 1.19 -9.88
CA VAL A 269 9.59 0.41 -9.30
C VAL A 269 9.98 -0.32 -8.03
N MET A 270 9.06 -0.34 -7.07
CA MET A 270 9.29 -0.86 -5.71
C MET A 270 9.68 -2.34 -5.67
N CYS A 271 9.19 -3.17 -6.61
CA CYS A 271 9.46 -4.60 -6.66
C CYS A 271 10.94 -4.95 -6.83
N ARG A 272 11.80 -3.99 -7.15
CA ARG A 272 13.27 -4.16 -7.20
C ARG A 272 13.91 -4.13 -5.81
N ARG A 273 13.24 -3.55 -4.78
CA ARG A 273 13.78 -3.34 -3.43
C ARG A 273 12.89 -3.82 -2.30
N LEU A 274 11.71 -4.34 -2.63
CA LEU A 274 10.69 -4.73 -1.68
C LEU A 274 10.29 -6.20 -1.91
N ILE A 275 9.93 -6.88 -0.83
CA ILE A 275 9.17 -8.12 -0.85
C ILE A 275 7.89 -7.92 -0.03
N SER A 276 6.77 -8.34 -0.59
CA SER A 276 5.47 -8.35 0.07
C SER A 276 5.14 -9.75 0.60
N VAL A 277 4.53 -9.81 1.79
CA VAL A 277 4.14 -11.03 2.49
C VAL A 277 2.64 -11.04 2.66
N ASP A 278 1.95 -12.12 2.28
CA ASP A 278 0.54 -12.28 2.55
C ASP A 278 0.26 -12.89 3.93
N HIS A 279 -1.01 -12.94 4.30
CA HIS A 279 -1.47 -13.51 5.57
C HIS A 279 -1.16 -15.02 5.75
N ALA A 280 -0.87 -15.73 4.67
CA ALA A 280 -0.49 -17.15 4.69
C ALA A 280 1.04 -17.36 4.69
N GLY A 281 1.82 -16.27 4.69
CA GLY A 281 3.27 -16.30 4.69
C GLY A 281 3.93 -16.51 3.33
N HIS A 282 3.18 -16.40 2.22
CA HIS A 282 3.75 -16.44 0.88
C HIS A 282 4.43 -15.11 0.53
N LEU A 283 5.50 -15.18 -0.28
CA LEU A 283 6.25 -14.02 -0.74
C LEU A 283 5.86 -13.61 -2.16
N PHE A 284 5.83 -12.30 -2.40
CA PHE A 284 5.47 -11.68 -3.66
C PHE A 284 6.42 -10.52 -3.98
N ASP A 285 6.63 -10.23 -5.26
CA ASP A 285 7.50 -9.13 -5.66
C ASP A 285 6.97 -7.75 -5.21
N CYS A 286 5.66 -7.61 -5.06
CA CYS A 286 5.01 -6.41 -4.54
C CYS A 286 3.59 -6.73 -4.04
N ASP A 287 2.98 -5.76 -3.36
CA ASP A 287 1.61 -5.85 -2.86
C ASP A 287 0.59 -6.13 -3.99
N PHE A 288 0.76 -5.54 -5.16
CA PHE A 288 -0.18 -5.76 -6.28
C PHE A 288 -0.08 -7.18 -6.85
N ASN A 289 1.13 -7.72 -7.03
CA ASN A 289 1.32 -9.13 -7.40
C ASN A 289 0.69 -10.06 -6.33
N GLN A 290 0.83 -9.70 -5.05
CA GLN A 290 0.20 -10.45 -3.96
C GLN A 290 -1.31 -10.52 -4.14
N GLN A 291 -1.96 -9.39 -4.41
CA GLN A 291 -3.42 -9.38 -4.56
C GLN A 291 -3.90 -10.18 -5.79
N LEU A 292 -3.04 -10.38 -6.77
CA LEU A 292 -3.31 -11.19 -7.96
C LEU A 292 -2.87 -12.65 -7.82
N GLY A 293 -2.27 -13.05 -6.68
CA GLY A 293 -1.76 -14.41 -6.46
C GLY A 293 -0.51 -14.75 -7.29
N ILE A 294 0.22 -13.75 -7.77
CA ILE A 294 1.44 -13.91 -8.58
C ILE A 294 2.64 -14.01 -7.63
N ALA A 295 2.88 -15.22 -7.09
CA ALA A 295 3.91 -15.47 -6.10
C ALA A 295 5.32 -15.22 -6.64
N ALA A 296 6.20 -14.68 -5.79
CA ALA A 296 7.63 -14.61 -6.07
C ALA A 296 8.21 -16.03 -6.18
N ARG A 297 9.08 -16.25 -7.18
CA ARG A 297 9.69 -17.54 -7.43
C ARG A 297 11.20 -17.40 -7.48
N ASP A 298 11.90 -18.40 -6.92
CA ASP A 298 13.35 -18.46 -7.04
C ASP A 298 13.81 -18.85 -8.46
N ALA A 299 15.11 -18.92 -8.67
CA ALA A 299 15.71 -19.29 -9.94
C ALA A 299 15.30 -20.70 -10.43
N ASN A 300 14.82 -21.57 -9.55
CA ASN A 300 14.32 -22.92 -9.88
C ASN A 300 12.81 -22.93 -10.14
N GLY A 301 12.14 -21.78 -10.10
CA GLY A 301 10.70 -21.65 -10.29
C GLY A 301 9.85 -22.03 -9.07
N GLN A 302 10.47 -22.30 -7.91
CA GLN A 302 9.74 -22.62 -6.68
C GLN A 302 9.19 -21.36 -6.02
N ALA A 303 7.91 -21.39 -5.59
CA ALA A 303 7.30 -20.31 -4.84
C ALA A 303 8.00 -20.14 -3.48
N MET A 304 8.24 -18.88 -3.11
CA MET A 304 8.93 -18.54 -1.88
C MET A 304 7.95 -18.22 -0.76
N THR A 305 8.33 -18.54 0.48
CA THR A 305 7.52 -18.30 1.69
C THR A 305 8.39 -17.72 2.81
N LEU A 306 7.77 -17.22 3.89
CA LEU A 306 8.49 -16.82 5.10
C LEU A 306 9.36 -17.95 5.68
N ASP A 307 8.89 -19.20 5.64
CA ASP A 307 9.63 -20.35 6.16
C ASP A 307 10.87 -20.68 5.32
N SER A 308 10.78 -20.49 4.00
CA SER A 308 11.89 -20.67 3.05
C SER A 308 12.62 -19.37 2.74
N PHE A 309 12.46 -18.33 3.55
CA PHE A 309 13.08 -17.03 3.32
C PHE A 309 14.61 -17.14 3.25
N ASP A 310 15.16 -16.67 2.14
CA ASP A 310 16.59 -16.59 1.88
C ASP A 310 16.87 -15.32 1.06
N HIS A 311 17.62 -14.39 1.64
CA HIS A 311 17.88 -13.11 1.01
C HIS A 311 18.67 -13.23 -0.30
N ALA A 312 19.62 -14.16 -0.39
CA ALA A 312 20.40 -14.37 -1.62
C ALA A 312 19.52 -14.93 -2.73
N ARG A 313 18.60 -15.85 -2.42
CA ARG A 313 17.61 -16.36 -3.38
C ARG A 313 16.68 -15.25 -3.87
N LEU A 314 16.30 -14.31 -2.99
CA LEU A 314 15.47 -13.16 -3.36
C LEU A 314 16.19 -12.23 -4.34
N LEU A 315 17.49 -12.02 -4.20
CA LEU A 315 18.25 -11.20 -5.13
C LEU A 315 18.42 -11.84 -6.53
N ASN A 316 18.34 -13.16 -6.60
CA ASN A 316 18.44 -13.94 -7.85
C ASN A 316 17.08 -14.31 -8.46
N ARG A 317 15.96 -13.82 -7.92
CA ARG A 317 14.63 -14.07 -8.46
C ARG A 317 14.39 -13.29 -9.76
N ALA A 318 13.56 -13.83 -10.62
CA ALA A 318 12.97 -13.07 -11.72
C ALA A 318 11.72 -12.33 -11.23
N ILE A 319 11.71 -11.01 -11.28
CA ILE A 319 10.52 -10.21 -10.97
C ILE A 319 9.43 -10.53 -12.01
N ARG A 320 8.23 -10.80 -11.53
CA ARG A 320 7.10 -11.13 -12.39
C ARG A 320 6.28 -9.89 -12.72
N PHE A 321 6.06 -9.69 -14.01
CA PHE A 321 5.31 -8.56 -14.53
C PHE A 321 4.00 -9.00 -15.18
N GLU A 322 2.98 -8.14 -15.10
CA GLU A 322 1.68 -8.30 -15.74
C GLU A 322 1.16 -6.92 -16.18
N ARG A 323 0.01 -6.89 -16.86
CA ARG A 323 -0.59 -5.64 -17.38
C ARG A 323 -0.79 -4.55 -16.30
N HIS A 324 -1.06 -4.92 -15.05
CA HIS A 324 -1.22 -3.96 -13.94
C HIS A 324 0.07 -3.17 -13.64
N CYS A 325 1.25 -3.69 -14.02
CA CYS A 325 2.52 -2.97 -13.87
C CYS A 325 2.55 -1.62 -14.61
N LEU A 326 1.72 -1.46 -15.64
CA LEU A 326 1.49 -0.16 -16.29
C LEU A 326 1.00 0.90 -15.29
N GLY A 327 0.23 0.53 -14.26
CA GLY A 327 -0.19 1.44 -13.20
C GLY A 327 0.97 1.99 -12.36
N CYS A 328 2.05 1.22 -12.20
CA CYS A 328 3.25 1.67 -11.48
C CYS A 328 4.14 2.60 -12.34
N THR A 329 4.06 2.49 -13.66
CA THR A 329 5.01 3.13 -14.59
C THR A 329 4.43 4.26 -15.42
N ALA A 330 3.11 4.52 -15.30
CA ALA A 330 2.44 5.58 -16.04
C ALA A 330 2.70 6.96 -15.42
N GLY A 331 2.92 7.98 -16.25
CA GLY A 331 3.15 9.37 -15.85
C GLY A 331 4.40 9.52 -14.98
N ALA A 332 4.27 10.13 -13.81
CA ALA A 332 5.37 10.22 -12.84
C ALA A 332 5.68 8.89 -12.14
N GLY A 333 4.98 7.83 -12.51
CA GLY A 333 5.03 6.54 -11.82
C GLY A 333 4.21 6.53 -10.53
N SER A 334 4.01 5.34 -9.99
CA SER A 334 3.24 5.14 -8.77
C SER A 334 3.73 3.90 -8.04
N SER A 335 4.25 4.09 -6.84
CA SER A 335 4.60 3.00 -5.95
C SER A 335 3.89 3.17 -4.60
N CYS A 336 4.12 2.23 -3.67
CA CYS A 336 3.73 2.43 -2.28
C CYS A 336 4.39 3.66 -1.62
N GLY A 337 5.42 4.22 -2.23
CA GLY A 337 6.13 5.46 -1.83
C GLY A 337 5.77 6.70 -2.65
N GLY A 338 4.68 6.67 -3.44
CA GLY A 338 4.24 7.79 -4.29
C GLY A 338 4.91 7.80 -5.66
N ALA A 339 5.08 9.00 -6.25
CA ALA A 339 5.69 9.18 -7.57
C ALA A 339 7.15 8.67 -7.61
N LEU A 340 7.54 8.09 -8.75
CA LEU A 340 8.85 7.45 -8.96
C LEU A 340 9.81 8.30 -9.79
N SER A 341 9.30 9.32 -10.47
CA SER A 341 10.06 10.31 -11.23
C SER A 341 9.54 11.71 -10.97
N THR A 342 10.36 12.71 -11.15
CA THR A 342 10.01 14.15 -11.04
C THR A 342 9.54 14.68 -12.38
#